data_47bc0af09e8eafe6e23b58c7c0d6bfba
#
_entry.id   47bc0af09e8eafe6e23b58c7c0d6bfba
#
_cell.length_a   1.000
_cell.length_b   1.000
_cell.length_c   1.000
_cell.angle_alpha   90.00
_cell.angle_beta   90.00
_cell.angle_gamma   90.00
#
_symmetry.space_group_name_H-M   'P 1'
#
loop_
_entity.id
_entity.type
_entity.pdbx_description
1 polymer ?
#
loop_
_entity_poly.entity_id
_entity_poly.type
_entity_poly.pdbx_seq_one_letter_code
_entity_poly.pdbx_strand_id
1 'polypeptide(L)'
;MKFSVITVSLNAGDKLIQTVENILAQKDAEFEIVIKDGLSSDGSVDKVKALNDTRIRIFEQKDTGIYDGMNQGISHAFGDFYIFMNCGDRFYDDEVLKRFEKAASGYIEAKGEPTEKRPLIVYGSRYSSLNESIEYISPKITPLVCFRNIPCHQAIAYSKECFAKRLYRPEYKVRADYEHFLWSVLKNNTATVYVEEPVCRYEGGGYSESPKAVKRSAAEHKEITKMYLTKWQLFYCHMYMIVTLQPLRAALSSGPLSGLYNGLVKKIYRRK
;
A
#
# COMPACT_ATOMS: atom_id res chain seq x y z
N MET A 1 7.75 -19.13 -5.16
CA MET A 1 7.27 -17.77 -5.53
C MET A 1 8.19 -16.76 -4.90
N LYS A 2 8.72 -15.82 -5.69
CA LYS A 2 9.68 -14.83 -5.18
C LYS A 2 9.05 -13.45 -5.07
N PHE A 3 9.28 -12.77 -3.94
CA PHE A 3 8.83 -11.39 -3.73
C PHE A 3 9.97 -10.40 -3.95
N SER A 4 9.70 -9.27 -4.60
CA SER A 4 10.56 -8.09 -4.54
C SER A 4 9.92 -7.06 -3.63
N VAL A 5 10.53 -6.81 -2.47
CA VAL A 5 10.12 -5.72 -1.58
C VAL A 5 10.89 -4.47 -1.98
N ILE A 6 10.17 -3.50 -2.53
CA ILE A 6 10.74 -2.27 -3.10
C ILE A 6 10.65 -1.16 -2.05
N THR A 7 11.78 -0.58 -1.69
CA THR A 7 11.91 0.52 -0.73
C THR A 7 12.47 1.75 -1.43
N VAL A 8 11.75 2.87 -1.37
CA VAL A 8 12.23 4.17 -1.88
C VAL A 8 12.75 5.00 -0.72
N SER A 9 13.94 5.56 -0.88
CA SER A 9 14.64 6.33 0.17
C SER A 9 15.16 7.66 -0.37
N LEU A 10 15.06 8.70 0.48
CA LEU A 10 15.78 9.96 0.33
C LEU A 10 15.98 10.58 1.71
N ASN A 11 17.22 10.58 2.21
CA ASN A 11 17.60 11.13 3.52
C ASN A 11 16.68 10.60 4.66
N ALA A 12 16.48 9.28 4.70
CA ALA A 12 15.50 8.65 5.58
C ALA A 12 16.04 8.37 6.99
N GLY A 13 17.32 8.60 7.25
CA GLY A 13 17.96 8.34 8.54
C GLY A 13 17.81 6.87 8.96
N ASP A 14 17.51 6.67 10.24
CA ASP A 14 17.35 5.32 10.81
C ASP A 14 16.06 4.60 10.34
N LYS A 15 15.13 5.29 9.70
CA LYS A 15 13.91 4.64 9.18
C LYS A 15 14.22 3.64 8.08
N LEU A 16 15.26 3.89 7.26
CA LEU A 16 15.65 2.97 6.20
C LEU A 16 16.13 1.64 6.78
N ILE A 17 17.10 1.67 7.72
CA ILE A 17 17.63 0.44 8.32
C ILE A 17 16.54 -0.33 9.08
N GLN A 18 15.67 0.35 9.84
CA GLN A 18 14.57 -0.28 10.57
C GLN A 18 13.57 -0.99 9.64
N THR A 19 13.25 -0.40 8.49
CA THR A 19 12.40 -1.04 7.48
C THR A 19 13.09 -2.26 6.89
N VAL A 20 14.38 -2.16 6.53
CA VAL A 20 15.15 -3.27 5.96
C VAL A 20 15.26 -4.43 6.95
N GLU A 21 15.58 -4.18 8.23
CA GLU A 21 15.64 -5.20 9.27
C GLU A 21 14.30 -5.93 9.45
N ASN A 22 13.19 -5.19 9.43
CA ASN A 22 11.85 -5.79 9.51
C ASN A 22 11.54 -6.67 8.28
N ILE A 23 11.99 -6.27 7.08
CA ILE A 23 11.82 -7.10 5.88
C ILE A 23 12.71 -8.34 5.97
N LEU A 24 13.95 -8.20 6.40
CA LEU A 24 14.90 -9.32 6.56
C LEU A 24 14.42 -10.36 7.59
N ALA A 25 13.61 -9.94 8.55
CA ALA A 25 13.02 -10.83 9.56
C ALA A 25 11.92 -11.76 9.00
N GLN A 26 11.48 -11.58 7.75
CA GLN A 26 10.46 -12.46 7.14
C GLN A 26 10.95 -13.88 7.01
N LYS A 27 10.11 -14.85 7.37
CA LYS A 27 10.41 -16.29 7.42
C LYS A 27 9.67 -17.04 6.31
N ASP A 28 10.22 -18.18 5.96
CA ASP A 28 9.58 -19.20 5.09
C ASP A 28 9.06 -18.61 3.76
N ALA A 29 9.77 -17.63 3.18
CA ALA A 29 9.45 -17.04 1.90
C ALA A 29 10.74 -16.66 1.15
N GLU A 30 10.71 -16.76 -0.17
CA GLU A 30 11.79 -16.30 -1.03
C GLU A 30 11.57 -14.83 -1.39
N PHE A 31 12.57 -13.97 -1.10
CA PHE A 31 12.46 -12.55 -1.41
C PHE A 31 13.81 -11.87 -1.67
N GLU A 32 13.75 -10.73 -2.33
CA GLU A 32 14.80 -9.73 -2.41
C GLU A 32 14.31 -8.39 -1.89
N ILE A 33 15.23 -7.53 -1.47
CA ILE A 33 14.97 -6.13 -1.12
C ILE A 33 15.61 -5.25 -2.18
N VAL A 34 14.80 -4.49 -2.90
CA VAL A 34 15.24 -3.52 -3.89
C VAL A 34 15.14 -2.12 -3.29
N ILE A 35 16.27 -1.55 -2.90
CA ILE A 35 16.33 -0.19 -2.39
C ILE A 35 16.66 0.74 -3.55
N LYS A 36 15.73 1.64 -3.86
CA LYS A 36 15.96 2.75 -4.77
C LYS A 36 16.20 4.02 -3.95
N ASP A 37 17.41 4.47 -3.90
CA ASP A 37 17.81 5.68 -3.17
C ASP A 37 17.90 6.90 -4.10
N GLY A 38 17.37 8.03 -3.63
CA GLY A 38 17.31 9.30 -4.35
C GLY A 38 18.59 10.14 -4.26
N LEU A 39 19.75 9.53 -4.02
CA LEU A 39 21.05 10.15 -3.73
C LEU A 39 21.08 10.77 -2.32
N SER A 40 20.80 9.97 -1.30
CA SER A 40 20.88 10.38 0.11
C SER A 40 22.31 10.74 0.50
N SER A 41 22.44 11.75 1.36
CA SER A 41 23.72 12.23 1.92
C SER A 41 23.82 12.11 3.44
N ASP A 42 22.83 11.46 4.08
CA ASP A 42 22.68 11.37 5.53
C ASP A 42 23.31 10.09 6.14
N GLY A 43 24.01 9.27 5.32
CA GLY A 43 24.63 8.02 5.75
C GLY A 43 23.64 6.86 5.97
N SER A 44 22.35 7.03 5.67
CA SER A 44 21.33 5.98 5.82
C SER A 44 21.61 4.76 4.94
N VAL A 45 22.06 4.98 3.70
CA VAL A 45 22.41 3.92 2.75
C VAL A 45 23.63 3.12 3.22
N ASP A 46 24.65 3.78 3.81
CA ASP A 46 25.86 3.11 4.28
C ASP A 46 25.56 2.16 5.45
N LYS A 47 24.61 2.51 6.31
CA LYS A 47 24.15 1.62 7.39
C LYS A 47 23.54 0.32 6.81
N VAL A 48 22.79 0.41 5.73
CA VAL A 48 22.22 -0.77 5.08
C VAL A 48 23.28 -1.57 4.34
N LYS A 49 24.22 -0.92 3.64
CA LYS A 49 25.39 -1.60 3.02
C LYS A 49 26.18 -2.41 4.04
N ALA A 50 26.31 -1.91 5.26
CA ALA A 50 27.05 -2.60 6.35
C ALA A 50 26.40 -3.91 6.81
N LEU A 51 25.11 -4.17 6.53
CA LEU A 51 24.45 -5.46 6.81
C LEU A 51 25.05 -6.61 5.98
N ASN A 52 25.63 -6.32 4.81
CA ASN A 52 26.26 -7.28 3.91
C ASN A 52 25.37 -8.50 3.60
N ASP A 53 24.05 -8.30 3.48
CA ASP A 53 23.05 -9.34 3.17
C ASP A 53 22.85 -9.41 1.64
N THR A 54 23.03 -10.58 1.05
CA THR A 54 22.95 -10.80 -0.40
C THR A 54 21.54 -10.62 -0.97
N ARG A 55 20.51 -10.59 -0.14
CA ARG A 55 19.14 -10.31 -0.55
C ARG A 55 18.89 -8.83 -0.82
N ILE A 56 19.80 -7.93 -0.37
CA ILE A 56 19.69 -6.48 -0.53
C ILE A 56 20.38 -6.03 -1.79
N ARG A 57 19.67 -5.27 -2.61
CA ARG A 57 20.20 -4.63 -3.82
C ARG A 57 19.88 -3.14 -3.77
N ILE A 58 20.90 -2.29 -3.89
CA ILE A 58 20.80 -0.84 -3.74
C ILE A 58 21.11 -0.17 -5.07
N PHE A 59 20.22 0.76 -5.47
CA PHE A 59 20.34 1.55 -6.71
C PHE A 59 20.22 3.03 -6.35
N GLU A 60 21.36 3.72 -6.42
CA GLU A 60 21.48 5.14 -6.10
C GLU A 60 21.33 5.95 -7.40
N GLN A 61 20.16 6.58 -7.57
CA GLN A 61 19.83 7.37 -8.76
C GLN A 61 18.86 8.49 -8.40
N LYS A 62 19.03 9.67 -8.99
CA LYS A 62 18.11 10.79 -8.83
C LYS A 62 16.71 10.44 -9.33
N ASP A 63 15.70 10.89 -8.63
CA ASP A 63 14.30 10.81 -9.02
C ASP A 63 13.58 12.17 -8.93
N THR A 64 12.37 12.22 -9.47
CA THR A 64 11.49 13.39 -9.45
C THR A 64 10.40 13.32 -8.38
N GLY A 65 10.51 12.35 -7.48
CA GLY A 65 9.60 12.11 -6.37
C GLY A 65 9.30 10.63 -6.17
N ILE A 66 8.56 10.32 -5.11
CA ILE A 66 8.34 8.96 -4.58
C ILE A 66 7.87 7.96 -5.65
N TYR A 67 6.92 8.32 -6.50
CA TYR A 67 6.38 7.39 -7.52
C TYR A 67 7.32 7.19 -8.71
N ASP A 68 8.16 8.18 -9.03
CA ASP A 68 9.25 8.00 -9.98
C ASP A 68 10.31 7.06 -9.38
N GLY A 69 10.65 7.23 -8.11
CA GLY A 69 11.51 6.30 -7.37
C GLY A 69 10.95 4.88 -7.36
N MET A 70 9.65 4.70 -7.10
CA MET A 70 9.00 3.39 -7.16
C MET A 70 9.07 2.78 -8.56
N ASN A 71 8.85 3.57 -9.61
CA ASN A 71 8.97 3.12 -11.01
C ASN A 71 10.38 2.67 -11.35
N GLN A 72 11.40 3.43 -10.89
CA GLN A 72 12.80 3.01 -11.04
C GLN A 72 13.07 1.72 -10.25
N GLY A 73 12.52 1.57 -9.04
CA GLY A 73 12.62 0.34 -8.24
C GLY A 73 12.02 -0.88 -8.95
N ILE A 74 10.86 -0.72 -9.59
CA ILE A 74 10.23 -1.78 -10.40
C ILE A 74 11.16 -2.29 -11.50
N SER A 75 11.89 -1.40 -12.18
CA SER A 75 12.79 -1.78 -13.26
C SER A 75 13.97 -2.67 -12.82
N HIS A 76 14.23 -2.71 -11.52
CA HIS A 76 15.27 -3.52 -10.90
C HIS A 76 14.74 -4.76 -10.17
N ALA A 77 13.43 -4.93 -10.08
CA ALA A 77 12.78 -6.03 -9.38
C ALA A 77 12.75 -7.31 -10.25
N PHE A 78 13.06 -8.48 -9.64
CA PHE A 78 13.08 -9.78 -10.32
C PHE A 78 12.06 -10.77 -9.76
N GLY A 79 11.32 -10.39 -8.72
CA GLY A 79 10.30 -11.24 -8.12
C GLY A 79 9.07 -11.44 -9.01
N ASP A 80 8.27 -12.42 -8.66
CA ASP A 80 6.97 -12.66 -9.28
C ASP A 80 5.90 -11.68 -8.75
N PHE A 81 6.11 -11.20 -7.51
CA PHE A 81 5.25 -10.22 -6.84
C PHE A 81 6.07 -9.05 -6.29
N TYR A 82 5.52 -7.84 -6.42
CA TYR A 82 6.10 -6.58 -5.93
C TYR A 82 5.31 -6.04 -4.75
N ILE A 83 6.01 -5.67 -3.69
CA ILE A 83 5.46 -5.02 -2.49
C ILE A 83 6.23 -3.73 -2.27
N PHE A 84 5.52 -2.63 -2.04
CA PHE A 84 6.16 -1.34 -1.76
C PHE A 84 6.16 -1.07 -0.25
N MET A 85 7.35 -1.07 0.33
CA MET A 85 7.57 -0.84 1.76
C MET A 85 8.51 0.36 1.92
N ASN A 86 7.95 1.55 2.03
CA ASN A 86 8.73 2.77 2.13
C ASN A 86 9.40 2.91 3.51
N CYS A 87 10.38 3.81 3.61
CA CYS A 87 11.12 4.04 4.87
C CYS A 87 10.17 4.43 6.02
N GLY A 88 10.19 3.66 7.10
CA GLY A 88 9.31 3.77 8.25
C GLY A 88 8.13 2.81 8.22
N ASP A 89 7.75 2.25 7.06
CA ASP A 89 6.74 1.20 6.98
C ASP A 89 7.31 -0.16 7.42
N ARG A 90 6.43 -1.05 7.90
CA ARG A 90 6.81 -2.37 8.41
C ARG A 90 5.76 -3.42 8.09
N PHE A 91 6.19 -4.64 7.84
CA PHE A 91 5.30 -5.78 7.93
C PHE A 91 4.76 -5.95 9.36
N TYR A 92 3.56 -6.51 9.48
CA TYR A 92 2.91 -6.68 10.78
C TYR A 92 3.68 -7.63 11.69
N ASP A 93 4.17 -8.74 11.16
CA ASP A 93 4.99 -9.76 11.81
C ASP A 93 5.95 -10.43 10.81
N ASP A 94 6.60 -11.52 11.21
CA ASP A 94 7.62 -12.21 10.43
C ASP A 94 7.07 -13.29 9.45
N GLU A 95 5.74 -13.44 9.33
CA GLU A 95 5.10 -14.42 8.44
C GLU A 95 4.24 -13.80 7.33
N VAL A 96 4.30 -12.48 7.13
CA VAL A 96 3.44 -11.79 6.14
C VAL A 96 3.68 -12.28 4.73
N LEU A 97 4.94 -12.44 4.30
CA LEU A 97 5.25 -12.94 2.96
C LEU A 97 4.75 -14.36 2.73
N LYS A 98 4.86 -15.24 3.73
CA LYS A 98 4.31 -16.59 3.71
C LYS A 98 2.78 -16.60 3.54
N ARG A 99 2.07 -15.67 4.23
CA ARG A 99 0.62 -15.51 4.07
C ARG A 99 0.25 -15.04 2.66
N PHE A 100 0.98 -14.09 2.10
CA PHE A 100 0.79 -13.66 0.71
C PHE A 100 1.05 -14.80 -0.27
N GLU A 101 2.13 -15.57 -0.08
CA GLU A 101 2.44 -16.72 -0.92
C GLU A 101 1.33 -17.78 -0.88
N LYS A 102 0.86 -18.16 0.32
CA LYS A 102 -0.24 -19.10 0.48
C LYS A 102 -1.52 -18.67 -0.23
N ALA A 103 -1.87 -17.37 -0.10
CA ALA A 103 -3.07 -16.81 -0.73
C ALA A 103 -2.94 -16.76 -2.27
N ALA A 104 -1.76 -16.37 -2.77
CA ALA A 104 -1.48 -16.36 -4.21
C ALA A 104 -1.48 -17.77 -4.79
N SER A 105 -0.80 -18.74 -4.15
CA SER A 105 -0.72 -20.14 -4.58
C SER A 105 -2.09 -20.78 -4.67
N GLY A 106 -2.97 -20.58 -3.68
CA GLY A 106 -4.33 -21.08 -3.73
C GLY A 106 -5.16 -20.51 -4.90
N TYR A 107 -4.95 -19.24 -5.25
CA TYR A 107 -5.57 -18.68 -6.44
C TYR A 107 -4.98 -19.27 -7.73
N ILE A 108 -3.65 -19.41 -7.81
CA ILE A 108 -2.92 -19.93 -8.97
C ILE A 108 -3.33 -21.37 -9.27
N GLU A 109 -3.41 -22.22 -8.24
CA GLU A 109 -3.88 -23.60 -8.35
C GLU A 109 -5.30 -23.68 -8.93
N ALA A 110 -6.19 -22.77 -8.50
CA ALA A 110 -7.59 -22.76 -8.94
C ALA A 110 -7.81 -22.12 -10.32
N LYS A 111 -6.98 -21.14 -10.72
CA LYS A 111 -7.22 -20.25 -11.88
C LYS A 111 -6.06 -20.14 -12.85
N GLY A 112 -4.89 -20.72 -12.53
CA GLY A 112 -3.64 -20.64 -13.30
C GLY A 112 -2.86 -19.36 -13.01
N GLU A 113 -1.61 -19.33 -13.49
CA GLU A 113 -0.66 -18.25 -13.29
C GLU A 113 -1.20 -16.87 -13.71
N PRO A 114 -0.79 -15.79 -13.04
CA PRO A 114 -1.06 -14.44 -13.49
C PRO A 114 -0.53 -14.18 -14.90
N THR A 115 -1.23 -13.38 -15.66
CA THR A 115 -0.85 -12.97 -17.02
C THR A 115 -1.15 -11.49 -17.22
N GLU A 116 -0.60 -10.86 -18.26
CA GLU A 116 -0.92 -9.46 -18.59
C GLU A 116 -2.41 -9.22 -18.86
N LYS A 117 -3.16 -10.27 -19.26
CA LYS A 117 -4.61 -10.20 -19.47
C LYS A 117 -5.41 -10.45 -18.17
N ARG A 118 -4.78 -11.04 -17.18
CA ARG A 118 -5.36 -11.36 -15.87
C ARG A 118 -4.29 -11.28 -14.79
N PRO A 119 -3.81 -10.08 -14.45
CA PRO A 119 -2.89 -9.89 -13.33
C PRO A 119 -3.54 -10.27 -12.00
N LEU A 120 -2.73 -10.39 -10.95
CA LEU A 120 -3.19 -10.74 -9.61
C LEU A 120 -2.71 -9.69 -8.59
N ILE A 121 -3.60 -9.30 -7.71
CA ILE A 121 -3.32 -8.51 -6.50
C ILE A 121 -3.71 -9.35 -5.28
N VAL A 122 -2.77 -9.57 -4.37
CA VAL A 122 -3.05 -10.11 -3.03
C VAL A 122 -2.95 -8.96 -2.04
N TYR A 123 -3.94 -8.82 -1.14
CA TYR A 123 -3.98 -7.68 -0.22
C TYR A 123 -4.55 -8.07 1.13
N GLY A 124 -4.22 -7.30 2.16
CA GLY A 124 -4.71 -7.52 3.51
C GLY A 124 -5.05 -6.22 4.24
N SER A 125 -5.42 -6.37 5.51
CA SER A 125 -5.70 -5.28 6.42
C SER A 125 -4.41 -4.74 7.05
N ARG A 126 -4.47 -3.54 7.66
CA ARG A 126 -3.35 -2.94 8.37
C ARG A 126 -3.63 -2.82 9.86
N TYR A 127 -2.60 -2.90 10.67
CA TYR A 127 -2.63 -2.46 12.06
C TYR A 127 -2.25 -0.98 12.12
N SER A 128 -3.05 -0.16 12.79
CA SER A 128 -2.76 1.26 13.03
C SER A 128 -2.19 1.43 14.44
N SER A 129 -0.94 1.86 14.57
CA SER A 129 -0.32 2.20 15.84
C SER A 129 -0.97 3.43 16.47
N LEU A 130 -1.54 4.35 15.66
CA LEU A 130 -2.24 5.54 16.15
C LEU A 130 -3.52 5.21 16.92
N ASN A 131 -4.26 4.19 16.47
CA ASN A 131 -5.53 3.77 17.04
C ASN A 131 -5.42 2.47 17.86
N GLU A 132 -4.23 1.85 17.90
CA GLU A 132 -3.96 0.55 18.52
C GLU A 132 -4.98 -0.52 18.09
N SER A 133 -5.33 -0.55 16.81
CA SER A 133 -6.38 -1.42 16.29
C SER A 133 -6.12 -1.84 14.84
N ILE A 134 -6.71 -2.98 14.46
CA ILE A 134 -6.72 -3.42 13.06
C ILE A 134 -7.76 -2.61 12.30
N GLU A 135 -7.32 -1.97 11.24
CA GLU A 135 -8.18 -1.29 10.28
C GLU A 135 -8.47 -2.24 9.13
N TYR A 136 -9.62 -2.90 9.22
CA TYR A 136 -10.04 -3.88 8.23
C TYR A 136 -10.40 -3.24 6.89
N ILE A 137 -9.90 -3.85 5.82
CA ILE A 137 -10.33 -3.56 4.46
C ILE A 137 -11.35 -4.60 4.01
N SER A 138 -12.22 -4.24 3.07
CA SER A 138 -13.21 -5.18 2.53
C SER A 138 -12.55 -6.37 1.82
N PRO A 139 -13.01 -7.62 2.08
CA PRO A 139 -12.57 -8.81 1.34
C PRO A 139 -12.95 -8.79 -0.14
N LYS A 140 -13.86 -7.90 -0.55
CA LYS A 140 -14.28 -7.72 -1.95
C LYS A 140 -14.02 -6.28 -2.39
N ILE A 141 -13.27 -6.13 -3.46
CA ILE A 141 -13.05 -4.82 -4.08
C ILE A 141 -14.25 -4.50 -4.97
N THR A 142 -14.98 -3.45 -4.60
CA THR A 142 -16.17 -2.96 -5.30
C THR A 142 -15.96 -1.48 -5.68
N PRO A 143 -16.75 -0.91 -6.60
CA PRO A 143 -16.70 0.53 -6.89
C PRO A 143 -16.83 1.42 -5.64
N LEU A 144 -17.62 1.01 -4.65
CA LEU A 144 -17.76 1.73 -3.38
C LEU A 144 -16.47 1.65 -2.54
N VAL A 145 -15.81 0.49 -2.48
CA VAL A 145 -14.50 0.34 -1.81
C VAL A 145 -13.45 1.19 -2.52
N CYS A 146 -13.39 1.12 -3.86
CA CYS A 146 -12.52 1.97 -4.66
C CYS A 146 -12.74 3.46 -4.39
N PHE A 147 -14.00 3.90 -4.25
CA PHE A 147 -14.34 5.30 -3.95
C PHE A 147 -13.95 5.72 -2.53
N ARG A 148 -14.13 4.84 -1.53
CA ARG A 148 -13.92 5.20 -0.11
C ARG A 148 -12.49 5.05 0.35
N ASN A 149 -11.95 3.87 0.19
CA ASN A 149 -10.63 3.51 0.70
C ASN A 149 -10.18 2.19 0.10
N ILE A 150 -9.03 2.19 -0.55
CA ILE A 150 -8.35 0.99 -1.01
C ILE A 150 -7.42 0.45 0.08
N PRO A 151 -6.89 -0.78 -0.02
CA PRO A 151 -5.79 -1.22 0.82
C PRO A 151 -4.61 -0.23 0.71
N CYS A 152 -3.92 0.04 1.81
CA CYS A 152 -2.70 0.86 1.75
C CYS A 152 -1.63 0.13 0.92
N HIS A 153 -0.75 0.88 0.25
CA HIS A 153 0.21 0.30 -0.69
C HIS A 153 1.12 -0.76 -0.05
N GLN A 154 1.53 -0.58 1.22
CA GLN A 154 2.33 -1.55 1.95
C GLN A 154 1.56 -2.82 2.36
N ALA A 155 0.25 -2.84 2.19
CA ALA A 155 -0.61 -4.01 2.42
C ALA A 155 -0.99 -4.74 1.13
N ILE A 156 -0.28 -4.49 0.03
CA ILE A 156 -0.59 -5.05 -1.28
C ILE A 156 0.64 -5.73 -1.87
N ALA A 157 0.47 -6.97 -2.32
CA ALA A 157 1.42 -7.66 -3.19
C ALA A 157 0.82 -7.70 -4.62
N TYR A 158 1.49 -7.05 -5.56
CA TYR A 158 1.12 -7.00 -6.97
C TYR A 158 1.89 -8.06 -7.74
N SER A 159 1.24 -8.91 -8.51
CA SER A 159 1.98 -9.71 -9.50
C SER A 159 2.66 -8.77 -10.50
N LYS A 160 3.84 -9.12 -11.00
CA LYS A 160 4.64 -8.28 -11.92
C LYS A 160 3.84 -7.84 -13.16
N GLU A 161 2.87 -8.64 -13.60
CA GLU A 161 1.98 -8.36 -14.73
C GLU A 161 1.07 -7.13 -14.48
N CYS A 162 0.87 -6.71 -13.23
CA CYS A 162 0.17 -5.48 -12.92
C CYS A 162 0.89 -4.24 -13.48
N PHE A 163 2.21 -4.33 -13.67
CA PHE A 163 3.04 -3.24 -14.17
C PHE A 163 3.49 -3.42 -15.64
N ALA A 164 3.13 -4.54 -16.29
CA ALA A 164 3.56 -4.82 -17.66
C ALA A 164 3.06 -3.80 -18.69
N LYS A 165 1.84 -3.27 -18.52
CA LYS A 165 1.24 -2.31 -19.47
C LYS A 165 1.55 -0.87 -19.13
N ARG A 166 1.74 -0.55 -17.86
CA ARG A 166 2.08 0.80 -17.39
C ARG A 166 2.58 0.78 -15.95
N LEU A 167 3.38 1.76 -15.61
CA LEU A 167 3.88 2.05 -14.29
C LEU A 167 2.97 3.05 -13.55
N TYR A 168 3.37 3.46 -12.35
CA TYR A 168 2.73 4.59 -11.67
C TYR A 168 2.84 5.87 -12.50
N ARG A 169 1.85 6.73 -12.39
CA ARG A 169 1.79 8.04 -13.07
C ARG A 169 2.34 9.13 -12.14
N PRO A 170 3.59 9.62 -12.35
CA PRO A 170 4.26 10.54 -11.43
C PRO A 170 3.64 11.94 -11.35
N GLU A 171 2.70 12.29 -12.24
CA GLU A 171 1.91 13.51 -12.17
C GLU A 171 1.02 13.55 -10.92
N TYR A 172 0.53 12.40 -10.46
CA TYR A 172 -0.13 12.25 -9.16
C TYR A 172 0.92 12.15 -8.06
N LYS A 173 1.07 13.21 -7.27
CA LYS A 173 2.15 13.29 -6.26
C LYS A 173 1.82 12.57 -4.95
N VAL A 174 0.53 12.29 -4.70
CA VAL A 174 0.06 11.68 -3.45
C VAL A 174 -0.73 10.40 -3.68
N ARG A 175 -1.37 10.25 -4.86
CA ARG A 175 -2.32 9.16 -5.13
C ARG A 175 -2.04 8.37 -6.42
N ALA A 176 -0.80 8.27 -6.86
CA ALA A 176 -0.48 7.46 -8.03
C ALA A 176 -0.67 5.95 -7.77
N ASP A 177 -0.43 5.48 -6.54
CA ASP A 177 -0.74 4.13 -6.08
C ASP A 177 -2.26 3.85 -6.10
N TYR A 178 -3.05 4.80 -5.60
CA TYR A 178 -4.50 4.74 -5.67
C TYR A 178 -5.01 4.70 -7.11
N GLU A 179 -4.48 5.55 -7.97
CA GLU A 179 -4.83 5.60 -9.39
C GLU A 179 -4.51 4.27 -10.10
N HIS A 180 -3.30 3.74 -9.87
CA HIS A 180 -2.87 2.48 -10.45
C HIS A 180 -3.72 1.30 -9.95
N PHE A 181 -4.08 1.28 -8.67
CA PHE A 181 -4.96 0.27 -8.10
C PHE A 181 -6.35 0.29 -8.77
N LEU A 182 -6.98 1.47 -8.91
CA LEU A 182 -8.27 1.61 -9.57
C LEU A 182 -8.21 1.17 -11.03
N TRP A 183 -7.17 1.57 -11.74
CA TRP A 183 -6.96 1.11 -13.11
C TRP A 183 -6.82 -0.41 -13.18
N SER A 184 -6.01 -1.00 -12.33
CA SER A 184 -5.78 -2.44 -12.27
C SER A 184 -7.10 -3.20 -12.12
N VAL A 185 -7.91 -2.85 -11.10
CA VAL A 185 -9.11 -3.61 -10.77
C VAL A 185 -10.33 -3.26 -11.63
N LEU A 186 -10.44 -2.01 -12.12
CA LEU A 186 -11.64 -1.57 -12.87
C LEU A 186 -11.45 -1.59 -14.39
N LYS A 187 -10.21 -1.62 -14.90
CA LYS A 187 -9.91 -1.53 -16.34
C LYS A 187 -9.00 -2.63 -16.86
N ASN A 188 -8.08 -3.16 -16.03
CA ASN A 188 -7.09 -4.15 -16.46
C ASN A 188 -7.45 -5.60 -16.09
N ASN A 189 -8.70 -5.86 -15.70
CA ASN A 189 -9.19 -7.21 -15.36
C ASN A 189 -8.32 -7.93 -14.30
N THR A 190 -7.75 -7.17 -13.36
CA THR A 190 -6.89 -7.72 -12.33
C THR A 190 -7.72 -8.47 -11.28
N ALA A 191 -7.37 -9.72 -11.04
CA ALA A 191 -7.97 -10.50 -9.96
C ALA A 191 -7.47 -10.00 -8.60
N THR A 192 -8.30 -10.18 -7.57
CA THR A 192 -7.94 -9.78 -6.21
C THR A 192 -8.18 -10.92 -5.22
N VAL A 193 -7.23 -11.14 -4.32
CA VAL A 193 -7.30 -12.13 -3.24
C VAL A 193 -7.04 -11.43 -1.91
N TYR A 194 -7.89 -11.69 -0.93
CA TYR A 194 -7.82 -11.09 0.40
C TYR A 194 -7.14 -12.03 1.39
N VAL A 195 -6.24 -11.49 2.20
CA VAL A 195 -5.63 -12.12 3.37
C VAL A 195 -6.31 -11.58 4.61
N GLU A 196 -6.83 -12.47 5.46
CA GLU A 196 -7.67 -12.08 6.61
C GLU A 196 -6.84 -11.39 7.71
N GLU A 197 -5.65 -11.92 7.98
CA GLU A 197 -4.76 -11.38 9.00
C GLU A 197 -4.16 -10.02 8.56
N PRO A 198 -3.81 -9.15 9.52
CA PRO A 198 -3.14 -7.89 9.19
C PRO A 198 -1.75 -8.17 8.60
N VAL A 199 -1.37 -7.38 7.60
CA VAL A 199 -0.13 -7.59 6.84
C VAL A 199 0.90 -6.48 7.00
N CYS A 200 0.49 -5.29 7.47
CA CYS A 200 1.43 -4.20 7.73
C CYS A 200 1.06 -3.40 8.98
N ARG A 201 2.06 -2.68 9.52
CA ARG A 201 1.90 -1.67 10.59
C ARG A 201 1.98 -0.28 9.99
N TYR A 202 1.05 0.56 10.38
CA TYR A 202 1.02 1.97 10.02
C TYR A 202 1.32 2.82 11.25
N GLU A 203 2.45 3.50 11.23
CA GLU A 203 2.93 4.34 12.34
C GLU A 203 2.44 5.79 12.24
N GLY A 204 1.95 6.23 11.08
CA GLY A 204 1.60 7.62 10.82
C GLY A 204 2.81 8.51 10.51
N GLY A 205 2.57 9.82 10.31
CA GLY A 205 3.61 10.82 10.08
C GLY A 205 4.28 10.77 8.71
N GLY A 206 3.70 10.08 7.73
CA GLY A 206 4.22 10.02 6.37
C GLY A 206 3.96 11.30 5.55
N TYR A 207 4.59 11.41 4.38
CA TYR A 207 4.46 12.54 3.45
C TYR A 207 3.00 12.90 3.14
N SER A 208 2.13 11.90 3.00
CA SER A 208 0.70 12.06 2.66
C SER A 208 -0.12 12.80 3.72
N GLU A 209 0.39 12.92 4.95
CA GLU A 209 -0.32 13.58 6.08
C GLU A 209 -0.01 15.07 6.22
N SER A 210 0.96 15.60 5.46
CA SER A 210 1.25 17.03 5.49
C SER A 210 0.03 17.84 5.00
N PRO A 211 -0.25 19.06 5.53
CA PRO A 211 -1.43 19.85 5.13
C PRO A 211 -1.50 20.11 3.62
N LYS A 212 -0.35 20.30 2.97
CA LYS A 212 -0.26 20.47 1.51
C LYS A 212 -0.61 19.19 0.76
N ALA A 213 -0.13 18.04 1.25
CA ALA A 213 -0.41 16.74 0.65
C ALA A 213 -1.88 16.35 0.84
N VAL A 214 -2.50 16.61 1.99
CA VAL A 214 -3.92 16.35 2.24
C VAL A 214 -4.82 17.11 1.25
N LYS A 215 -4.57 18.42 1.02
CA LYS A 215 -5.33 19.21 0.04
C LYS A 215 -5.17 18.66 -1.37
N ARG A 216 -3.93 18.31 -1.76
CA ARG A 216 -3.63 17.72 -3.06
C ARG A 216 -4.26 16.34 -3.22
N SER A 217 -4.17 15.50 -2.20
CA SER A 217 -4.79 14.18 -2.13
C SER A 217 -6.30 14.23 -2.40
N ALA A 218 -7.01 15.21 -1.83
CA ALA A 218 -8.44 15.39 -2.09
C ALA A 218 -8.74 15.77 -3.55
N ALA A 219 -7.92 16.62 -4.16
CA ALA A 219 -8.08 17.00 -5.56
C ALA A 219 -7.79 15.81 -6.49
N GLU A 220 -6.68 15.10 -6.27
CA GLU A 220 -6.29 13.91 -7.05
C GLU A 220 -7.35 12.80 -6.90
N HIS A 221 -7.88 12.56 -5.70
CA HIS A 221 -8.97 11.60 -5.47
C HIS A 221 -10.21 11.93 -6.31
N LYS A 222 -10.63 13.19 -6.32
CA LYS A 222 -11.80 13.64 -7.09
C LYS A 222 -11.61 13.45 -8.60
N GLU A 223 -10.41 13.72 -9.10
CA GLU A 223 -10.05 13.52 -10.51
C GLU A 223 -10.04 12.03 -10.86
N ILE A 224 -9.30 11.22 -10.09
CA ILE A 224 -9.13 9.79 -10.34
C ILE A 224 -10.47 9.05 -10.27
N THR A 225 -11.30 9.35 -9.26
CA THR A 225 -12.62 8.70 -9.16
C THR A 225 -13.53 9.02 -10.34
N LYS A 226 -13.49 10.25 -10.88
CA LYS A 226 -14.21 10.63 -12.10
C LYS A 226 -13.69 9.91 -13.36
N MET A 227 -12.40 9.58 -13.40
CA MET A 227 -11.79 8.87 -14.52
C MET A 227 -12.22 7.40 -14.58
N TYR A 228 -12.35 6.74 -13.43
CA TYR A 228 -12.57 5.30 -13.34
C TYR A 228 -13.98 4.87 -13.01
N LEU A 229 -14.78 5.69 -12.35
CA LEU A 229 -16.15 5.38 -11.96
C LEU A 229 -17.16 6.06 -12.90
N THR A 230 -18.23 5.36 -13.23
CA THR A 230 -19.33 5.93 -14.01
C THR A 230 -20.09 6.99 -13.21
N LYS A 231 -20.83 7.86 -13.89
CA LYS A 231 -21.67 8.88 -13.24
C LYS A 231 -22.66 8.29 -12.22
N TRP A 232 -23.24 7.13 -12.54
CA TRP A 232 -24.16 6.40 -11.65
C TRP A 232 -23.45 5.81 -10.43
N GLN A 233 -22.26 5.23 -10.62
CA GLN A 233 -21.45 4.74 -9.49
C GLN A 233 -21.04 5.88 -8.56
N LEU A 234 -20.61 7.02 -9.10
CA LEU A 234 -20.28 8.21 -8.30
C LEU A 234 -21.52 8.72 -7.54
N PHE A 235 -22.67 8.82 -8.19
CA PHE A 235 -23.92 9.21 -7.54
C PHE A 235 -24.26 8.26 -6.39
N TYR A 236 -24.24 6.94 -6.63
CA TYR A 236 -24.48 5.94 -5.60
C TYR A 236 -23.49 6.06 -4.43
N CYS A 237 -22.19 6.19 -4.72
CA CYS A 237 -21.17 6.34 -3.68
C CYS A 237 -21.42 7.60 -2.83
N HIS A 238 -21.74 8.74 -3.43
CA HIS A 238 -22.05 9.96 -2.70
C HIS A 238 -23.32 9.82 -1.83
N MET A 239 -24.40 9.24 -2.37
CA MET A 239 -25.62 8.97 -1.61
C MET A 239 -25.34 8.03 -0.42
N TYR A 240 -24.56 6.97 -0.64
CA TYR A 240 -24.13 6.06 0.43
C TYR A 240 -23.37 6.80 1.53
N MET A 241 -22.44 7.71 1.19
CA MET A 241 -21.68 8.51 2.14
C MET A 241 -22.59 9.42 2.96
N ILE A 242 -23.62 10.02 2.34
CA ILE A 242 -24.60 10.87 3.01
C ILE A 242 -25.47 10.04 3.97
N VAL A 243 -26.07 8.95 3.47
CA VAL A 243 -26.97 8.08 4.27
C VAL A 243 -26.25 7.46 5.47
N THR A 244 -24.97 7.08 5.29
CA THR A 244 -24.17 6.50 6.38
C THR A 244 -23.56 7.55 7.31
N LEU A 245 -23.88 8.84 7.13
CA LEU A 245 -23.35 9.96 7.92
C LEU A 245 -21.82 9.98 8.00
N GLN A 246 -21.15 9.49 6.96
CA GLN A 246 -19.69 9.39 6.93
C GLN A 246 -18.98 10.76 7.16
N PRO A 247 -19.42 11.89 6.57
CA PRO A 247 -18.83 13.19 6.83
C PRO A 247 -18.97 13.59 8.32
N LEU A 248 -20.12 13.30 8.95
CA LEU A 248 -20.32 13.57 10.37
C LEU A 248 -19.43 12.68 11.25
N ARG A 249 -19.30 11.39 10.92
CA ARG A 249 -18.40 10.48 11.62
C ARG A 249 -16.94 10.92 11.50
N ALA A 250 -16.51 11.34 10.32
CA ALA A 250 -15.15 11.86 10.09
C ALA A 250 -14.91 13.13 10.93
N ALA A 251 -15.85 14.07 10.95
CA ALA A 251 -15.74 15.27 11.76
C ALA A 251 -15.71 14.97 13.27
N LEU A 252 -16.49 14.00 13.75
CA LEU A 252 -16.48 13.55 15.13
C LEU A 252 -15.19 12.82 15.52
N SER A 253 -14.60 12.04 14.60
CA SER A 253 -13.37 11.28 14.87
C SER A 253 -12.11 12.15 14.86
N SER A 254 -12.11 13.30 14.17
CA SER A 254 -10.96 14.21 14.05
C SER A 254 -11.13 15.55 14.78
N GLY A 255 -12.35 15.86 15.30
CA GLY A 255 -12.66 17.11 15.95
C GLY A 255 -12.46 17.09 17.48
N PRO A 256 -12.85 18.17 18.19
CA PRO A 256 -12.74 18.30 19.65
C PRO A 256 -13.41 17.17 20.43
N LEU A 257 -14.37 16.48 19.82
CA LEU A 257 -15.11 15.36 20.43
C LEU A 257 -14.50 13.98 20.09
N SER A 258 -13.35 13.95 19.45
CA SER A 258 -12.72 12.70 18.97
C SER A 258 -12.45 11.68 20.09
N GLY A 259 -12.02 12.13 21.28
CA GLY A 259 -11.81 11.26 22.42
C GLY A 259 -13.08 10.55 22.89
N LEU A 260 -14.19 11.28 22.99
CA LEU A 260 -15.51 10.71 23.35
C LEU A 260 -16.05 9.78 22.27
N TYR A 261 -15.95 10.17 21.01
CA TYR A 261 -16.41 9.37 19.86
C TYR A 261 -15.63 8.06 19.75
N ASN A 262 -14.29 8.11 19.79
CA ASN A 262 -13.45 6.92 19.71
C ASN A 262 -13.63 6.00 20.92
N GLY A 263 -13.87 6.55 22.13
CA GLY A 263 -14.21 5.79 23.32
C GLY A 263 -15.53 5.02 23.17
N LEU A 264 -16.56 5.65 22.61
CA LEU A 264 -17.85 5.00 22.32
C LEU A 264 -17.71 3.92 21.24
N VAL A 265 -17.00 4.19 20.16
CA VAL A 265 -16.74 3.24 19.08
C VAL A 265 -15.98 2.02 19.62
N LYS A 266 -14.89 2.20 20.38
CA LYS A 266 -14.17 1.09 21.05
C LYS A 266 -15.09 0.25 21.94
N LYS A 267 -16.02 0.88 22.67
CA LYS A 267 -16.96 0.19 23.57
C LYS A 267 -18.00 -0.66 22.79
N ILE A 268 -18.44 -0.16 21.63
CA ILE A 268 -19.39 -0.88 20.76
C ILE A 268 -18.72 -2.07 20.07
N TYR A 269 -17.51 -1.88 19.52
CA TYR A 269 -16.79 -2.95 18.80
C TYR A 269 -16.10 -3.99 19.71
N ARG A 270 -15.82 -3.68 20.99
CA ARG A 270 -15.36 -4.67 21.98
C ARG A 270 -16.47 -5.62 22.47
N ARG A 271 -17.73 -5.39 22.09
CA ARG A 271 -18.87 -6.26 22.43
C ARG A 271 -19.23 -7.31 21.36
N LYS A 272 -18.42 -7.39 20.31
CA LYS A 272 -18.44 -8.47 19.31
C LYS A 272 -17.12 -9.22 19.34
#